data_9b1b20fecd64057bba53bbf0f6425523
#
_entry.id   9b1b20fecd64057bba53bbf0f6425523
#
_cell.length_a   1.000
_cell.length_b   1.000
_cell.length_c   1.000
_cell.angle_alpha   90.00
_cell.angle_beta   90.00
_cell.angle_gamma   90.00
#
_symmetry.space_group_name_H-M   'P 1'
#
loop_
_entity.id
_entity.type
_entity.pdbx_description
1 polymer ?
#
loop_
_entity_poly.entity_id
_entity_poly.type
_entity_poly.pdbx_seq_one_letter_code
_entity_poly.pdbx_strand_id
1 'polypeptide(L)'
;MVSYWFKICIACCFYLLLLQLGLLGYQTVRLVWFDVGLRDFSVVYLPLVQLFAWFVLVLSVYHCKFKAFVTFPFLIRVWWVVSFGLCVFIWYVDTRGLIDESRRVNSHLIANYMSVPPLAFLCIAALRGITGIEPCRDHESLREPVHREEEEAGCVRVTPYTDAGLFSLATLSWLNPLLATGAKRPLELRDIPLLAPKDRSKTCYKILNSNWERLKAENPSKQPSLAFAIFRSFWREAAVNAVFAGLNTLVSYVGPYLINDFVDYLSGNIAYPHEGYVLAGVFFGAKLIETLTTRQWYVGVDILGMHVRSALTAMVYRKGLRLSSLARQCHTSGEIVNYMAVDVQRVGDYSWYLHDIWMLPLQIILAVAILYKNVGIATLATLIATIVSIVVTIPLAKMQEEYQDKLMAAKDERMRKTSECLKNMRILKLQAWEDRYRLKLEEMRNMEFKWLRKALYSQAFITFIFWGSPIFVSVITFGTSIFLGHSLTAGSVLSALATFRILQEPLRNFPDLVSMIAQTKVSVDRISGFLQEEELQEDATAAIPLGLTSKAIEIKDGEFCWDPSASTSTLSAVQLQVERGMRVAVCGVVGSGKSSFLSCILGEIPKLSGEVSRIRS
;
A
#
# COMPACT_ATOMS: atom_id res chain seq x y z
N MET A 1 -15.88 9.97 -29.58
CA MET A 1 -17.39 10.07 -29.70
C MET A 1 -18.00 9.98 -28.30
N VAL A 2 -19.10 10.69 -28.04
CA VAL A 2 -19.78 10.64 -26.74
C VAL A 2 -20.80 9.51 -26.76
N SER A 3 -20.65 8.55 -25.85
CA SER A 3 -21.53 7.36 -25.75
C SER A 3 -22.98 7.75 -25.43
N TYR A 4 -23.96 6.96 -25.91
CA TYR A 4 -25.37 7.09 -25.54
C TYR A 4 -25.57 7.03 -24.01
N TRP A 5 -24.78 6.24 -23.31
CA TRP A 5 -24.78 6.11 -21.86
C TRP A 5 -24.54 7.46 -21.16
N PHE A 6 -23.53 8.21 -21.59
CA PHE A 6 -23.22 9.52 -21.02
C PHE A 6 -24.34 10.56 -21.28
N LYS A 7 -24.98 10.49 -22.47
CA LYS A 7 -26.13 11.35 -22.79
C LYS A 7 -27.31 11.09 -21.87
N ILE A 8 -27.57 9.80 -21.52
CA ILE A 8 -28.63 9.41 -20.58
C ILE A 8 -28.31 9.91 -19.17
N CYS A 9 -27.05 9.81 -18.70
CA CYS A 9 -26.65 10.35 -17.40
C CYS A 9 -26.89 11.86 -17.29
N ILE A 10 -26.54 12.64 -18.33
CA ILE A 10 -26.83 14.08 -18.37
C ILE A 10 -28.34 14.34 -18.38
N ALA A 11 -29.10 13.58 -19.16
CA ALA A 11 -30.56 13.73 -19.24
C ALA A 11 -31.21 13.43 -17.86
N CYS A 12 -30.77 12.40 -17.12
CA CYS A 12 -31.25 12.10 -15.79
C CYS A 12 -30.93 13.24 -14.80
N CYS A 13 -29.70 13.77 -14.80
CA CYS A 13 -29.35 14.90 -13.95
C CYS A 13 -30.17 16.16 -14.27
N PHE A 14 -30.41 16.42 -15.56
CA PHE A 14 -31.22 17.56 -16.02
C PHE A 14 -32.69 17.39 -15.67
N TYR A 15 -33.21 16.16 -15.77
CA TYR A 15 -34.59 15.84 -15.35
C TYR A 15 -34.77 16.09 -13.84
N LEU A 16 -33.85 15.67 -13.00
CA LEU A 16 -33.91 15.90 -11.55
C LEU A 16 -33.82 17.39 -11.21
N LEU A 17 -33.04 18.17 -11.96
CA LEU A 17 -32.98 19.62 -11.81
C LEU A 17 -34.33 20.27 -12.17
N LEU A 18 -34.95 19.87 -13.27
CA LEU A 18 -36.27 20.39 -13.69
C LEU A 18 -37.37 19.98 -12.69
N LEU A 19 -37.31 18.78 -12.15
CA LEU A 19 -38.25 18.31 -11.13
C LEU A 19 -38.20 19.18 -9.87
N GLN A 20 -36.99 19.55 -9.40
CA GLN A 20 -36.82 20.43 -8.24
C GLN A 20 -37.24 21.88 -8.53
N LEU A 21 -36.98 22.35 -9.75
CA LEU A 21 -37.45 23.66 -10.21
C LEU A 21 -38.99 23.75 -10.23
N GLY A 22 -39.65 22.68 -10.74
CA GLY A 22 -41.11 22.59 -10.75
C GLY A 22 -41.70 22.53 -9.33
N LEU A 23 -41.07 21.79 -8.44
CA LEU A 23 -41.48 21.69 -7.04
C LEU A 23 -41.35 23.06 -6.34
N LEU A 24 -40.23 23.75 -6.55
CA LEU A 24 -39.98 25.09 -6.02
C LEU A 24 -41.02 26.09 -6.54
N GLY A 25 -41.28 26.07 -7.86
CA GLY A 25 -42.32 26.94 -8.49
C GLY A 25 -43.71 26.68 -7.93
N TYR A 26 -44.11 25.41 -7.76
CA TYR A 26 -45.38 25.04 -7.16
C TYR A 26 -45.49 25.52 -5.71
N GLN A 27 -44.44 25.40 -4.93
CA GLN A 27 -44.45 25.82 -3.53
C GLN A 27 -44.43 27.35 -3.36
N THR A 28 -43.69 28.05 -4.19
CA THR A 28 -43.72 29.53 -4.20
C THR A 28 -45.09 30.06 -4.59
N VAL A 29 -45.74 29.49 -5.61
CA VAL A 29 -47.10 29.85 -5.99
C VAL A 29 -48.08 29.58 -4.84
N ARG A 30 -47.97 28.42 -4.17
CA ARG A 30 -48.81 28.06 -3.02
C ARG A 30 -48.62 29.02 -1.84
N LEU A 31 -47.40 29.47 -1.59
CA LEU A 31 -47.06 30.39 -0.50
C LEU A 31 -47.61 31.80 -0.77
N VAL A 32 -47.58 32.25 -2.02
CA VAL A 32 -48.04 33.59 -2.45
C VAL A 32 -49.58 33.66 -2.55
N TRP A 33 -50.26 32.58 -2.99
CA TRP A 33 -51.71 32.60 -3.27
C TRP A 33 -52.57 32.09 -2.11
N PHE A 34 -52.04 31.31 -1.18
CA PHE A 34 -52.84 30.66 -0.11
C PHE A 34 -52.52 31.16 1.31
N ASP A 35 -51.77 32.26 1.45
CA ASP A 35 -51.51 32.97 2.71
C ASP A 35 -51.15 32.04 3.89
N VAL A 36 -50.35 31.00 3.61
CA VAL A 36 -49.84 30.07 4.63
C VAL A 36 -48.74 30.79 5.40
N GLY A 37 -49.02 31.13 6.66
CA GLY A 37 -48.20 32.00 7.50
C GLY A 37 -46.72 31.69 7.49
N LEU A 38 -45.91 32.70 7.74
CA LEU A 38 -44.43 32.79 7.75
C LEU A 38 -43.65 31.69 8.55
N ARG A 39 -44.35 30.70 9.13
CA ARG A 39 -43.73 29.62 9.94
C ARG A 39 -43.15 28.46 9.12
N ASP A 40 -43.42 28.35 7.82
CA ASP A 40 -43.00 27.20 6.99
C ASP A 40 -41.95 27.55 5.92
N PHE A 41 -40.99 28.44 6.22
CA PHE A 41 -39.81 28.69 5.37
C PHE A 41 -39.02 27.43 5.01
N SER A 42 -39.08 26.40 5.86
CA SER A 42 -38.43 25.09 5.62
C SER A 42 -38.94 24.41 4.33
N VAL A 43 -40.18 24.65 3.94
CA VAL A 43 -40.82 24.04 2.76
C VAL A 43 -40.21 24.56 1.44
N VAL A 44 -39.74 25.82 1.40
CA VAL A 44 -39.10 26.43 0.21
C VAL A 44 -37.59 26.23 0.25
N TYR A 45 -36.98 26.21 1.43
CA TYR A 45 -35.52 26.13 1.58
C TYR A 45 -34.97 24.80 1.08
N LEU A 46 -35.60 23.67 1.40
CA LEU A 46 -35.13 22.34 1.03
C LEU A 46 -35.06 22.14 -0.51
N PRO A 47 -36.12 22.44 -1.31
CA PRO A 47 -36.06 22.36 -2.75
C PRO A 47 -35.04 23.33 -3.38
N LEU A 48 -34.81 24.48 -2.78
CA LEU A 48 -33.83 25.46 -3.25
C LEU A 48 -32.40 24.93 -3.09
N VAL A 49 -32.06 24.31 -1.95
CA VAL A 49 -30.77 23.68 -1.73
C VAL A 49 -30.56 22.49 -2.67
N GLN A 50 -31.59 21.68 -2.86
CA GLN A 50 -31.53 20.55 -3.79
C GLN A 50 -31.36 21.00 -5.24
N LEU A 51 -32.07 22.06 -5.66
CA LEU A 51 -31.91 22.64 -6.98
C LEU A 51 -30.47 23.12 -7.22
N PHE A 52 -29.90 23.84 -6.27
CA PHE A 52 -28.51 24.28 -6.35
C PHE A 52 -27.53 23.11 -6.45
N ALA A 53 -27.72 22.06 -5.63
CA ALA A 53 -26.88 20.86 -5.67
C ALA A 53 -26.96 20.16 -7.04
N TRP A 54 -28.15 19.98 -7.61
CA TRP A 54 -28.31 19.39 -8.94
C TRP A 54 -27.77 20.27 -10.06
N PHE A 55 -27.85 21.59 -9.92
CA PHE A 55 -27.24 22.52 -10.88
C PHE A 55 -25.72 22.37 -10.92
N VAL A 56 -25.06 22.34 -9.75
CA VAL A 56 -23.61 22.12 -9.64
C VAL A 56 -23.22 20.76 -10.23
N LEU A 57 -24.03 19.72 -10.01
CA LEU A 57 -23.79 18.39 -10.56
C LEU A 57 -23.90 18.37 -12.10
N VAL A 58 -24.91 19.00 -12.68
CA VAL A 58 -25.05 19.10 -14.13
C VAL A 58 -23.83 19.78 -14.74
N LEU A 59 -23.36 20.89 -14.15
CA LEU A 59 -22.14 21.57 -14.57
C LEU A 59 -20.91 20.67 -14.44
N SER A 60 -20.80 19.92 -13.35
CA SER A 60 -19.67 19.02 -13.10
C SER A 60 -19.65 17.86 -14.10
N VAL A 61 -20.80 17.26 -14.42
CA VAL A 61 -20.92 16.21 -15.43
C VAL A 61 -20.62 16.77 -16.83
N TYR A 62 -21.09 18.00 -17.14
CA TYR A 62 -20.75 18.66 -18.39
C TYR A 62 -19.24 18.95 -18.51
N HIS A 63 -18.59 19.34 -17.42
CA HIS A 63 -17.15 19.53 -17.35
C HIS A 63 -16.37 18.23 -17.65
N CYS A 64 -16.89 17.07 -17.23
CA CYS A 64 -16.31 15.76 -17.57
C CYS A 64 -16.30 15.52 -19.10
N LYS A 65 -17.31 16.01 -19.82
CA LYS A 65 -17.33 15.95 -21.29
C LYS A 65 -16.23 16.84 -21.89
N PHE A 66 -16.05 18.04 -21.36
CA PHE A 66 -15.07 19.00 -21.88
C PHE A 66 -13.63 18.53 -21.70
N LYS A 67 -13.32 17.90 -20.58
CA LYS A 67 -12.00 17.31 -20.28
C LYS A 67 -11.82 15.87 -20.74
N ALA A 68 -12.77 15.28 -21.45
CA ALA A 68 -12.73 13.91 -21.96
C ALA A 68 -12.34 12.86 -20.90
N PHE A 69 -12.87 12.99 -19.66
CA PHE A 69 -12.62 12.00 -18.62
C PHE A 69 -13.21 10.65 -19.00
N VAL A 70 -12.39 9.59 -18.96
CA VAL A 70 -12.82 8.20 -19.21
C VAL A 70 -13.72 7.69 -18.08
N THR A 71 -13.48 8.15 -16.86
CA THR A 71 -14.26 7.76 -15.66
C THR A 71 -14.89 8.97 -15.00
N PHE A 72 -16.09 8.80 -14.42
CA PHE A 72 -16.71 9.85 -13.60
C PHE A 72 -15.87 10.13 -12.34
N PRO A 73 -15.65 11.41 -11.96
CA PRO A 73 -14.96 11.78 -10.72
C PRO A 73 -15.59 11.10 -9.50
N PHE A 74 -14.74 10.71 -8.56
CA PHE A 74 -15.14 9.97 -7.36
C PHE A 74 -16.29 10.63 -6.59
N LEU A 75 -16.20 11.94 -6.37
CA LEU A 75 -17.22 12.70 -5.63
C LEU A 75 -18.61 12.66 -6.29
N ILE A 76 -18.68 12.72 -7.62
CA ILE A 76 -19.95 12.61 -8.35
C ILE A 76 -20.56 11.22 -8.17
N ARG A 77 -19.74 10.18 -8.21
CA ARG A 77 -20.16 8.79 -8.03
C ARG A 77 -20.71 8.55 -6.62
N VAL A 78 -20.00 9.02 -5.60
CA VAL A 78 -20.43 8.95 -4.19
C VAL A 78 -21.76 9.69 -4.01
N TRP A 79 -21.87 10.89 -4.55
CA TRP A 79 -23.11 11.68 -4.47
C TRP A 79 -24.31 10.95 -5.04
N TRP A 80 -24.18 10.33 -6.22
CA TRP A 80 -25.29 9.59 -6.84
C TRP A 80 -25.71 8.37 -6.01
N VAL A 81 -24.77 7.63 -5.44
CA VAL A 81 -25.07 6.48 -4.57
C VAL A 81 -25.77 6.93 -3.28
N VAL A 82 -25.25 7.97 -2.63
CA VAL A 82 -25.85 8.51 -1.39
C VAL A 82 -27.24 9.08 -1.66
N SER A 83 -27.40 9.84 -2.75
CA SER A 83 -28.70 10.42 -3.14
C SER A 83 -29.75 9.33 -3.42
N PHE A 84 -29.35 8.23 -4.08
CA PHE A 84 -30.25 7.08 -4.29
C PHE A 84 -30.63 6.42 -2.96
N GLY A 85 -29.66 6.15 -2.07
CA GLY A 85 -29.92 5.58 -0.76
C GLY A 85 -30.88 6.41 0.10
N LEU A 86 -30.66 7.73 0.13
CA LEU A 86 -31.56 8.66 0.82
C LEU A 86 -32.96 8.68 0.19
N CYS A 87 -33.05 8.67 -1.13
CA CYS A 87 -34.33 8.64 -1.83
C CYS A 87 -35.13 7.36 -1.52
N VAL A 88 -34.48 6.21 -1.51
CA VAL A 88 -35.10 4.92 -1.12
C VAL A 88 -35.54 4.93 0.33
N PHE A 89 -34.72 5.50 1.23
CA PHE A 89 -35.08 5.63 2.65
C PHE A 89 -36.32 6.54 2.83
N ILE A 90 -36.33 7.70 2.20
CA ILE A 90 -37.50 8.62 2.24
C ILE A 90 -38.73 7.94 1.63
N TRP A 91 -38.58 7.26 0.49
CA TRP A 91 -39.66 6.49 -0.12
C TRP A 91 -40.23 5.43 0.82
N TYR A 92 -39.39 4.72 1.57
CA TYR A 92 -39.82 3.71 2.56
C TYR A 92 -40.59 4.36 3.71
N VAL A 93 -40.10 5.49 4.25
CA VAL A 93 -40.78 6.23 5.33
C VAL A 93 -42.12 6.78 4.85
N ASP A 94 -42.16 7.35 3.65
CA ASP A 94 -43.39 7.92 3.05
C ASP A 94 -44.44 6.82 2.79
N THR A 95 -44.05 5.64 2.28
CA THR A 95 -44.97 4.52 2.03
C THR A 95 -45.53 3.96 3.34
N ARG A 96 -44.73 3.86 4.42
CA ARG A 96 -45.24 3.48 5.74
C ARG A 96 -46.23 4.49 6.29
N GLY A 97 -45.93 5.80 6.18
CA GLY A 97 -46.84 6.83 6.63
C GLY A 97 -48.18 6.90 5.87
N LEU A 98 -48.21 6.40 4.60
CA LEU A 98 -49.46 6.25 3.83
C LEU A 98 -50.30 5.05 4.26
N ILE A 99 -49.67 4.00 4.81
CA ILE A 99 -50.35 2.77 5.26
C ILE A 99 -50.93 2.95 6.66
N ASP A 100 -50.17 3.65 7.58
CA ASP A 100 -50.57 3.78 8.99
C ASP A 100 -51.50 4.98 9.26
N GLU A 101 -51.48 6.04 8.46
CA GLU A 101 -52.39 7.19 8.57
C GLU A 101 -52.89 7.56 7.19
N SER A 102 -54.17 7.92 7.04
CA SER A 102 -54.75 8.48 5.82
C SER A 102 -54.21 9.88 5.53
N ARG A 103 -52.88 9.98 5.31
CA ARG A 103 -52.19 11.24 4.90
C ARG A 103 -52.58 11.58 3.46
N ARG A 104 -53.01 12.83 3.26
CA ARG A 104 -53.27 13.36 1.91
C ARG A 104 -51.99 13.38 1.09
N VAL A 105 -52.07 12.92 -0.17
CA VAL A 105 -50.95 12.95 -1.12
C VAL A 105 -50.39 14.37 -1.28
N ASN A 106 -49.18 14.59 -0.84
CA ASN A 106 -48.49 15.88 -0.88
C ASN A 106 -47.60 15.96 -2.15
N SER A 107 -47.38 17.16 -2.69
CA SER A 107 -46.52 17.41 -3.87
C SER A 107 -45.09 16.88 -3.70
N HIS A 108 -44.54 16.87 -2.46
CA HIS A 108 -43.25 16.28 -2.13
C HIS A 108 -43.22 14.77 -2.34
N LEU A 109 -44.30 14.10 -1.98
CA LEU A 109 -44.45 12.65 -2.14
C LEU A 109 -44.41 12.28 -3.63
N ILE A 110 -45.13 13.00 -4.48
CA ILE A 110 -45.11 12.78 -5.93
C ILE A 110 -43.71 13.02 -6.51
N ALA A 111 -43.01 14.09 -6.08
CA ALA A 111 -41.68 14.41 -6.53
C ALA A 111 -40.65 13.34 -6.12
N ASN A 112 -40.77 12.81 -4.88
CA ASN A 112 -39.93 11.70 -4.38
C ASN A 112 -40.12 10.43 -5.22
N TYR A 113 -41.35 10.04 -5.53
CA TYR A 113 -41.63 8.87 -6.39
C TYR A 113 -41.07 9.05 -7.80
N MET A 114 -41.21 10.24 -8.38
CA MET A 114 -40.70 10.57 -9.71
C MET A 114 -39.16 10.64 -9.78
N SER A 115 -38.48 10.83 -8.65
CA SER A 115 -37.02 10.88 -8.60
C SER A 115 -36.35 9.51 -8.52
N VAL A 116 -37.07 8.44 -8.10
CA VAL A 116 -36.50 7.09 -7.91
C VAL A 116 -35.89 6.52 -9.21
N PRO A 117 -36.58 6.47 -10.37
CA PRO A 117 -36.04 5.86 -11.58
C PRO A 117 -34.77 6.52 -12.10
N PRO A 118 -34.66 7.86 -12.23
CA PRO A 118 -33.43 8.50 -12.69
C PRO A 118 -32.29 8.35 -11.68
N LEU A 119 -32.56 8.37 -10.37
CA LEU A 119 -31.55 8.13 -9.35
C LEU A 119 -31.04 6.68 -9.35
N ALA A 120 -31.91 5.70 -9.57
CA ALA A 120 -31.50 4.29 -9.73
C ALA A 120 -30.56 4.15 -10.94
N PHE A 121 -30.87 4.80 -12.06
CA PHE A 121 -30.00 4.79 -13.23
C PHE A 121 -28.65 5.45 -12.96
N LEU A 122 -28.62 6.60 -12.28
CA LEU A 122 -27.39 7.29 -11.90
C LEU A 122 -26.57 6.47 -10.89
N CYS A 123 -27.21 5.73 -9.99
CA CYS A 123 -26.55 4.81 -9.09
C CYS A 123 -25.86 3.68 -9.86
N ILE A 124 -26.53 3.07 -10.85
CA ILE A 124 -25.92 2.08 -11.76
C ILE A 124 -24.73 2.69 -12.52
N ALA A 125 -24.88 3.94 -13.01
CA ALA A 125 -23.80 4.65 -13.66
C ALA A 125 -22.60 4.91 -12.74
N ALA A 126 -22.85 5.25 -11.47
CA ALA A 126 -21.81 5.43 -10.45
C ALA A 126 -21.06 4.13 -10.17
N LEU A 127 -21.76 3.03 -10.06
CA LEU A 127 -21.17 1.70 -9.84
C LEU A 127 -20.34 1.24 -11.04
N ARG A 128 -20.82 1.49 -12.26
CA ARG A 128 -20.08 1.19 -13.49
C ARG A 128 -18.83 2.08 -13.64
N GLY A 129 -18.91 3.35 -13.25
CA GLY A 129 -17.80 4.30 -13.17
C GLY A 129 -17.28 4.84 -14.51
N ILE A 130 -17.62 4.25 -15.65
CA ILE A 130 -17.11 4.62 -16.99
C ILE A 130 -18.05 5.64 -17.63
N THR A 131 -17.49 6.74 -18.14
CA THR A 131 -18.26 7.78 -18.86
C THR A 131 -18.67 7.32 -20.28
N GLY A 132 -17.91 6.42 -20.88
CA GLY A 132 -18.06 6.03 -22.29
C GLY A 132 -17.61 7.13 -23.26
N ILE A 133 -16.79 8.07 -22.82
CA ILE A 133 -16.11 9.06 -23.67
C ILE A 133 -14.79 8.42 -24.10
N GLU A 134 -14.60 8.19 -25.39
CA GLU A 134 -13.31 7.77 -25.92
C GLU A 134 -12.39 9.02 -25.95
N PRO A 135 -11.23 8.97 -25.28
CA PRO A 135 -10.25 10.05 -25.39
C PRO A 135 -9.80 10.15 -26.85
N CYS A 136 -9.74 11.37 -27.40
CA CYS A 136 -9.04 11.61 -28.64
C CYS A 136 -7.60 11.12 -28.43
N ARG A 137 -7.19 10.11 -29.18
CA ARG A 137 -5.81 9.64 -29.20
C ARG A 137 -4.98 10.72 -29.92
N ASP A 138 -4.40 11.62 -29.14
CA ASP A 138 -3.19 12.31 -29.60
C ASP A 138 -2.06 11.26 -29.59
N HIS A 139 -1.94 10.61 -30.73
CA HIS A 139 -0.80 9.79 -31.08
C HIS A 139 0.38 10.73 -31.28
N GLU A 140 1.39 10.51 -30.49
CA GLU A 140 2.78 10.96 -30.63
C GLU A 140 3.30 11.68 -29.39
N SER A 141 3.64 10.88 -28.42
CA SER A 141 4.92 11.05 -27.70
C SER A 141 5.00 10.03 -26.57
N LEU A 142 6.08 9.29 -26.53
CA LEU A 142 6.48 8.29 -25.52
C LEU A 142 6.10 6.83 -25.82
N ARG A 143 6.32 6.35 -27.03
CA ARG A 143 6.51 4.93 -27.30
C ARG A 143 8.02 4.62 -27.24
N GLU A 144 8.44 3.98 -26.16
CA GLU A 144 9.77 3.38 -26.09
C GLU A 144 9.86 2.19 -27.06
N PRO A 145 11.01 1.97 -27.74
CA PRO A 145 11.14 0.95 -28.79
C PRO A 145 10.93 -0.50 -28.33
N VAL A 146 11.03 -0.79 -27.05
CA VAL A 146 10.83 -2.14 -26.46
C VAL A 146 9.38 -2.62 -26.56
N HIS A 147 8.40 -1.72 -26.69
CA HIS A 147 6.98 -2.11 -26.79
C HIS A 147 6.48 -2.30 -28.23
N ARG A 148 7.27 -2.00 -29.26
CA ARG A 148 6.84 -2.21 -30.66
C ARG A 148 6.78 -3.68 -31.05
N GLU A 149 7.70 -4.50 -30.57
CA GLU A 149 7.73 -5.93 -30.86
C GLU A 149 6.63 -6.71 -30.13
N GLU A 150 6.17 -6.23 -28.94
CA GLU A 150 5.09 -6.86 -28.18
C GLU A 150 3.68 -6.39 -28.64
N GLU A 151 3.53 -5.20 -29.22
CA GLU A 151 2.25 -4.73 -29.78
C GLU A 151 1.88 -5.45 -31.09
N GLU A 152 2.85 -5.92 -31.86
CA GLU A 152 2.63 -6.72 -33.08
C GLU A 152 2.22 -8.17 -32.76
N ALA A 153 2.48 -8.66 -31.54
CA ALA A 153 2.16 -10.02 -31.11
C ALA A 153 0.76 -10.21 -30.47
N GLY A 154 -0.12 -9.22 -30.50
CA GLY A 154 -1.53 -9.34 -30.10
C GLY A 154 -1.87 -8.71 -28.75
N CYS A 155 -2.65 -7.66 -28.81
CA CYS A 155 -3.50 -7.06 -27.76
C CYS A 155 -2.99 -7.14 -26.31
N VAL A 156 -1.94 -6.41 -25.98
CA VAL A 156 -1.46 -6.27 -24.59
C VAL A 156 -2.51 -5.50 -23.79
N ARG A 157 -3.25 -6.20 -22.93
CA ARG A 157 -4.30 -5.62 -22.10
C ARG A 157 -3.68 -5.00 -20.85
N VAL A 158 -3.95 -3.70 -20.64
CA VAL A 158 -3.67 -3.04 -19.35
C VAL A 158 -4.63 -3.61 -18.30
N THR A 159 -4.19 -3.67 -17.05
CA THR A 159 -4.99 -4.20 -15.95
C THR A 159 -6.40 -3.58 -15.88
N PRO A 160 -7.46 -4.40 -15.74
CA PRO A 160 -8.84 -3.89 -15.58
C PRO A 160 -9.03 -2.98 -14.37
N TYR A 161 -8.08 -2.96 -13.44
CA TYR A 161 -8.05 -2.07 -12.28
C TYR A 161 -8.13 -0.59 -12.64
N THR A 162 -7.57 -0.15 -13.80
CA THR A 162 -7.59 1.25 -14.23
C THR A 162 -8.98 1.80 -14.51
N ASP A 163 -9.85 0.95 -15.05
CA ASP A 163 -11.18 1.34 -15.52
C ASP A 163 -12.31 0.77 -14.66
N ALA A 164 -11.95 0.16 -13.51
CA ALA A 164 -12.90 -0.49 -12.63
C ALA A 164 -13.84 0.53 -11.94
N GLY A 165 -15.15 0.24 -11.95
CA GLY A 165 -16.14 1.01 -11.19
C GLY A 165 -16.01 0.82 -9.67
N LEU A 166 -16.66 1.66 -8.87
CA LEU A 166 -16.60 1.61 -7.40
C LEU A 166 -16.94 0.23 -6.83
N PHE A 167 -17.99 -0.40 -7.35
CA PHE A 167 -18.39 -1.74 -6.91
C PHE A 167 -17.32 -2.78 -7.24
N SER A 168 -16.75 -2.74 -8.44
CA SER A 168 -15.68 -3.63 -8.86
C SER A 168 -14.40 -3.45 -8.06
N LEU A 169 -14.07 -2.19 -7.68
CA LEU A 169 -12.95 -1.90 -6.78
C LEU A 169 -13.25 -2.42 -5.37
N ALA A 170 -14.44 -2.14 -4.82
CA ALA A 170 -14.81 -2.55 -3.46
C ALA A 170 -14.83 -4.08 -3.28
N THR A 171 -15.33 -4.81 -4.28
CA THR A 171 -15.47 -6.27 -4.25
C THR A 171 -14.29 -7.02 -4.90
N LEU A 172 -13.29 -6.28 -5.46
CA LEU A 172 -12.17 -6.84 -6.23
C LEU A 172 -12.60 -7.66 -7.45
N SER A 173 -13.82 -7.47 -7.95
CA SER A 173 -14.37 -8.26 -9.06
C SER A 173 -13.65 -8.02 -10.40
N TRP A 174 -12.86 -6.94 -10.51
CA TRP A 174 -11.95 -6.71 -11.64
C TRP A 174 -10.91 -7.82 -11.83
N LEU A 175 -10.62 -8.60 -10.77
CA LEU A 175 -9.67 -9.72 -10.79
C LEU A 175 -10.30 -11.02 -11.32
N ASN A 176 -11.64 -11.13 -11.35
CA ASN A 176 -12.35 -12.35 -11.73
C ASN A 176 -11.95 -12.92 -13.11
N PRO A 177 -11.69 -12.13 -14.17
CA PRO A 177 -11.25 -12.67 -15.45
C PRO A 177 -9.92 -13.45 -15.37
N LEU A 178 -8.98 -12.94 -14.58
CA LEU A 178 -7.69 -13.59 -14.35
C LEU A 178 -7.86 -14.87 -13.52
N LEU A 179 -8.66 -14.81 -12.44
CA LEU A 179 -8.97 -15.98 -11.61
C LEU A 179 -9.71 -17.07 -12.39
N ALA A 180 -10.66 -16.70 -13.24
CA ALA A 180 -11.37 -17.65 -14.11
C ALA A 180 -10.44 -18.34 -15.14
N THR A 181 -9.42 -17.64 -15.62
CA THR A 181 -8.39 -18.22 -16.49
C THR A 181 -7.51 -19.19 -15.69
N GLY A 182 -7.04 -18.79 -14.51
CA GLY A 182 -6.23 -19.62 -13.62
C GLY A 182 -6.94 -20.87 -13.10
N ALA A 183 -8.28 -20.81 -12.94
CA ALA A 183 -9.08 -21.98 -12.58
C ALA A 183 -9.14 -23.04 -13.72
N LYS A 184 -9.00 -22.63 -14.98
CA LYS A 184 -9.06 -23.52 -16.16
C LYS A 184 -7.70 -24.09 -16.55
N ARG A 185 -6.64 -23.30 -16.38
CA ARG A 185 -5.26 -23.67 -16.73
C ARG A 185 -4.25 -22.91 -15.87
N PRO A 186 -3.01 -23.40 -15.70
CA PRO A 186 -1.93 -22.65 -15.07
C PRO A 186 -1.73 -21.30 -15.78
N LEU A 187 -1.53 -20.24 -14.99
CA LEU A 187 -1.28 -18.90 -15.53
C LEU A 187 0.16 -18.80 -16.04
N GLU A 188 0.33 -18.25 -17.23
CA GLU A 188 1.61 -17.89 -17.81
C GLU A 188 1.83 -16.38 -17.75
N LEU A 189 3.08 -15.91 -17.90
CA LEU A 189 3.41 -14.48 -17.90
C LEU A 189 2.60 -13.66 -18.92
N ARG A 190 2.27 -14.25 -20.06
CA ARG A 190 1.42 -13.64 -21.10
C ARG A 190 -0.04 -13.43 -20.70
N ASP A 191 -0.51 -14.15 -19.68
CA ASP A 191 -1.89 -14.01 -19.18
C ASP A 191 -2.02 -12.84 -18.19
N ILE A 192 -0.89 -12.36 -17.65
CA ILE A 192 -0.86 -11.28 -16.68
C ILE A 192 -0.95 -9.94 -17.42
N PRO A 193 -1.95 -9.11 -17.13
CA PRO A 193 -2.09 -7.81 -17.76
C PRO A 193 -0.95 -6.87 -17.34
N LEU A 194 -0.62 -5.90 -18.21
CA LEU A 194 0.36 -4.87 -17.90
C LEU A 194 -0.10 -3.99 -16.73
N LEU A 195 0.86 -3.53 -15.94
CA LEU A 195 0.62 -2.58 -14.84
C LEU A 195 0.03 -1.26 -15.36
N ALA A 196 -0.80 -0.64 -14.53
CA ALA A 196 -1.30 0.70 -14.78
C ALA A 196 -0.12 1.70 -14.94
N PRO A 197 -0.25 2.73 -15.78
CA PRO A 197 0.83 3.70 -15.99
C PRO A 197 1.35 4.37 -14.71
N LYS A 198 0.46 4.56 -13.72
CA LYS A 198 0.81 5.11 -12.39
C LYS A 198 1.67 4.16 -11.56
N ASP A 199 1.51 2.84 -11.75
CA ASP A 199 2.14 1.79 -10.94
C ASP A 199 3.47 1.30 -11.55
N ARG A 200 3.85 1.86 -12.72
CA ARG A 200 5.11 1.51 -13.39
C ARG A 200 6.32 2.04 -12.61
N SER A 201 7.39 1.25 -12.57
CA SER A 201 8.65 1.57 -11.90
C SER A 201 9.21 2.95 -12.30
N LYS A 202 9.14 3.31 -13.60
CA LYS A 202 9.58 4.62 -14.11
C LYS A 202 8.81 5.79 -13.47
N THR A 203 7.51 5.65 -13.26
CA THR A 203 6.67 6.68 -12.63
C THR A 203 6.98 6.80 -11.14
N CYS A 204 7.03 5.66 -10.43
CA CYS A 204 7.38 5.62 -9.01
C CYS A 204 8.77 6.19 -8.74
N TYR A 205 9.76 5.83 -9.57
CA TYR A 205 11.11 6.40 -9.52
C TYR A 205 11.10 7.92 -9.69
N LYS A 206 10.41 8.44 -10.73
CA LYS A 206 10.35 9.89 -10.96
C LYS A 206 9.81 10.66 -9.76
N ILE A 207 8.74 10.14 -9.15
CA ILE A 207 8.11 10.76 -7.97
C ILE A 207 9.08 10.80 -6.79
N LEU A 208 9.72 9.67 -6.48
CA LEU A 208 10.66 9.58 -5.36
C LEU A 208 11.92 10.41 -5.62
N ASN A 209 12.52 10.31 -6.80
CA ASN A 209 13.73 11.04 -7.16
C ASN A 209 13.53 12.56 -7.16
N SER A 210 12.38 13.05 -7.66
CA SER A 210 12.08 14.48 -7.64
C SER A 210 11.97 15.03 -6.20
N ASN A 211 11.38 14.28 -5.29
CA ASN A 211 11.30 14.66 -3.87
C ASN A 211 12.67 14.53 -3.17
N TRP A 212 13.48 13.55 -3.53
CA TRP A 212 14.83 13.37 -3.00
C TRP A 212 15.76 14.53 -3.41
N GLU A 213 15.81 14.88 -4.70
CA GLU A 213 16.61 16.00 -5.18
C GLU A 213 16.13 17.35 -4.63
N ARG A 214 14.82 17.51 -4.46
CA ARG A 214 14.24 18.69 -3.82
C ARG A 214 14.69 18.82 -2.37
N LEU A 215 14.72 17.75 -1.59
CA LEU A 215 15.19 17.75 -0.20
C LEU A 215 16.69 18.07 -0.11
N LYS A 216 17.49 17.59 -1.07
CA LYS A 216 18.92 17.97 -1.17
C LYS A 216 19.08 19.47 -1.43
N ALA A 217 18.26 20.03 -2.30
CA ALA A 217 18.32 21.46 -2.66
C ALA A 217 17.80 22.37 -1.53
N GLU A 218 16.76 21.96 -0.79
CA GLU A 218 16.17 22.72 0.33
C GLU A 218 17.16 22.88 1.51
N ASN A 219 18.02 21.90 1.76
CA ASN A 219 18.98 21.91 2.88
C ASN A 219 20.36 21.34 2.50
N PRO A 220 21.21 22.13 1.82
CA PRO A 220 22.52 21.65 1.37
C PRO A 220 23.48 21.24 2.50
N SER A 221 23.32 21.83 3.70
CA SER A 221 24.17 21.55 4.87
C SER A 221 23.70 20.37 5.72
N LYS A 222 22.50 19.83 5.48
CA LYS A 222 21.95 18.72 6.27
C LYS A 222 21.71 17.51 5.37
N GLN A 223 22.15 16.34 5.82
CA GLN A 223 21.89 15.11 5.09
C GLN A 223 20.38 14.88 4.89
N PRO A 224 19.91 14.67 3.66
CA PRO A 224 18.50 14.46 3.38
C PRO A 224 18.02 13.13 3.97
N SER A 225 16.86 13.14 4.63
CA SER A 225 16.26 11.93 5.17
C SER A 225 15.52 11.16 4.08
N LEU A 226 15.98 9.93 3.79
CA LEU A 226 15.32 9.04 2.82
C LEU A 226 13.92 8.66 3.27
N ALA A 227 13.72 8.42 4.58
CA ALA A 227 12.40 8.12 5.15
C ALA A 227 11.40 9.25 4.87
N PHE A 228 11.82 10.51 5.04
CA PHE A 228 10.96 11.66 4.76
C PHE A 228 10.67 11.82 3.25
N ALA A 229 11.64 11.53 2.39
CA ALA A 229 11.44 11.52 0.93
C ALA A 229 10.39 10.48 0.52
N ILE A 230 10.46 9.26 1.07
CA ILE A 230 9.48 8.18 0.83
C ILE A 230 8.10 8.61 1.31
N PHE A 231 8.00 9.09 2.56
CA PHE A 231 6.73 9.56 3.11
C PHE A 231 6.11 10.67 2.26
N ARG A 232 6.87 11.70 1.88
CA ARG A 232 6.40 12.81 1.04
C ARG A 232 5.93 12.36 -0.34
N SER A 233 6.56 11.31 -0.88
CA SER A 233 6.24 10.77 -2.22
C SER A 233 4.92 10.01 -2.25
N PHE A 234 4.61 9.23 -1.21
CA PHE A 234 3.49 8.29 -1.19
C PHE A 234 2.46 8.58 -0.08
N TRP A 235 2.51 9.79 0.54
CA TRP A 235 1.64 10.14 1.66
C TRP A 235 0.14 10.07 1.35
N ARG A 236 -0.27 10.36 0.08
CA ARG A 236 -1.68 10.30 -0.32
C ARG A 236 -2.22 8.89 -0.28
N GLU A 237 -1.43 7.92 -0.76
CA GLU A 237 -1.78 6.51 -0.73
C GLU A 237 -1.81 6.00 0.71
N ALA A 238 -0.81 6.36 1.52
CA ALA A 238 -0.78 6.06 2.94
C ALA A 238 -1.99 6.67 3.69
N ALA A 239 -2.39 7.91 3.38
CA ALA A 239 -3.55 8.56 3.99
C ALA A 239 -4.88 7.88 3.64
N VAL A 240 -5.07 7.46 2.38
CA VAL A 240 -6.25 6.69 1.98
C VAL A 240 -6.31 5.36 2.72
N ASN A 241 -5.17 4.65 2.82
CA ASN A 241 -5.07 3.41 3.57
C ASN A 241 -5.33 3.61 5.06
N ALA A 242 -4.86 4.74 5.65
CA ALA A 242 -5.15 5.11 7.04
C ALA A 242 -6.65 5.24 7.31
N VAL A 243 -7.40 5.81 6.36
CA VAL A 243 -8.88 5.92 6.49
C VAL A 243 -9.53 4.53 6.51
N PHE A 244 -9.14 3.63 5.59
CA PHE A 244 -9.68 2.27 5.59
C PHE A 244 -9.28 1.49 6.85
N ALA A 245 -8.03 1.61 7.30
CA ALA A 245 -7.52 0.99 8.52
C ALA A 245 -8.27 1.51 9.77
N GLY A 246 -8.47 2.83 9.89
CA GLY A 246 -9.20 3.45 10.98
C GLY A 246 -10.67 3.07 11.00
N LEU A 247 -11.33 3.08 9.85
CA LEU A 247 -12.73 2.66 9.73
C LEU A 247 -12.88 1.17 10.08
N ASN A 248 -11.98 0.32 9.60
CA ASN A 248 -11.94 -1.10 9.96
C ASN A 248 -11.80 -1.30 11.47
N THR A 249 -10.86 -0.58 12.09
CA THR A 249 -10.65 -0.64 13.55
C THR A 249 -11.90 -0.21 14.32
N LEU A 250 -12.54 0.89 13.96
CA LEU A 250 -13.74 1.37 14.65
C LEU A 250 -14.90 0.39 14.50
N VAL A 251 -15.12 -0.12 13.29
CA VAL A 251 -16.26 -0.99 12.99
C VAL A 251 -16.09 -2.38 13.61
N SER A 252 -14.87 -2.90 13.75
CA SER A 252 -14.60 -4.19 14.39
C SER A 252 -15.04 -4.25 15.86
N TYR A 253 -15.04 -3.11 16.56
CA TYR A 253 -15.49 -2.99 17.96
C TYR A 253 -17.01 -2.80 18.12
N VAL A 254 -17.75 -2.55 17.03
CA VAL A 254 -19.22 -2.44 17.07
C VAL A 254 -19.87 -3.75 17.52
N GLY A 255 -19.33 -4.90 17.06
CA GLY A 255 -19.82 -6.23 17.47
C GLY A 255 -19.80 -6.41 19.00
N PRO A 256 -18.61 -6.37 19.65
CA PRO A 256 -18.50 -6.48 21.11
C PRO A 256 -19.35 -5.46 21.86
N TYR A 257 -19.47 -4.23 21.36
CA TYR A 257 -20.28 -3.18 21.99
C TYR A 257 -21.78 -3.52 21.99
N LEU A 258 -22.30 -4.06 20.89
CA LEU A 258 -23.72 -4.38 20.71
C LEU A 258 -24.14 -5.72 21.32
N ILE A 259 -23.19 -6.61 21.64
CA ILE A 259 -23.52 -7.94 22.20
C ILE A 259 -24.35 -7.81 23.48
N ASN A 260 -24.01 -6.86 24.35
CA ASN A 260 -24.75 -6.65 25.59
C ASN A 260 -26.22 -6.27 25.30
N ASP A 261 -26.45 -5.29 24.45
CA ASP A 261 -27.78 -4.81 24.07
C ASP A 261 -28.59 -5.92 23.38
N PHE A 262 -27.92 -6.77 22.58
CA PHE A 262 -28.54 -7.93 21.94
C PHE A 262 -28.98 -9.01 22.96
N VAL A 263 -28.17 -9.29 23.97
CA VAL A 263 -28.51 -10.25 25.03
C VAL A 263 -29.63 -9.69 25.92
N ASP A 264 -29.64 -8.39 26.22
CA ASP A 264 -30.72 -7.75 26.97
C ASP A 264 -32.05 -7.82 26.22
N TYR A 265 -32.03 -7.60 24.91
CA TYR A 265 -33.21 -7.83 24.04
C TYR A 265 -33.71 -9.26 24.09
N LEU A 266 -32.82 -10.27 23.99
CA LEU A 266 -33.19 -11.69 24.07
C LEU A 266 -33.76 -12.10 25.45
N SER A 267 -33.35 -11.39 26.51
CA SER A 267 -33.81 -11.59 27.87
C SER A 267 -35.20 -10.97 28.13
N GLY A 268 -35.79 -10.34 27.10
CA GLY A 268 -37.14 -9.76 27.17
C GLY A 268 -37.18 -8.28 27.55
N ASN A 269 -36.05 -7.63 27.75
CA ASN A 269 -35.93 -6.17 27.99
C ASN A 269 -35.96 -5.44 26.64
N ILE A 270 -37.15 -5.14 26.13
CA ILE A 270 -37.33 -4.47 24.84
C ILE A 270 -37.41 -2.97 25.08
N ALA A 271 -36.43 -2.19 24.57
CA ALA A 271 -36.39 -0.74 24.72
C ALA A 271 -37.35 -0.03 23.72
N TYR A 272 -37.53 -0.56 22.52
CA TYR A 272 -38.44 -0.01 21.50
C TYR A 272 -38.97 -1.05 20.52
N PRO A 273 -40.10 -0.80 19.83
CA PRO A 273 -40.67 -1.73 18.83
C PRO A 273 -39.64 -2.01 17.72
N HIS A 274 -39.49 -3.29 17.35
CA HIS A 274 -38.57 -3.74 16.29
C HIS A 274 -37.06 -3.64 16.60
N GLU A 275 -36.66 -3.46 17.85
CA GLU A 275 -35.25 -3.36 18.29
C GLU A 275 -34.38 -4.49 17.74
N GLY A 276 -34.87 -5.77 17.77
CA GLY A 276 -34.12 -6.90 17.27
C GLY A 276 -33.73 -6.80 15.77
N TYR A 277 -34.64 -6.26 14.93
CA TYR A 277 -34.34 -6.06 13.51
C TYR A 277 -33.31 -4.95 13.30
N VAL A 278 -33.37 -3.90 14.11
CA VAL A 278 -32.38 -2.79 14.04
C VAL A 278 -31.01 -3.29 14.48
N LEU A 279 -30.92 -4.01 15.61
CA LEU A 279 -29.67 -4.60 16.09
C LEU A 279 -29.07 -5.57 15.05
N ALA A 280 -29.87 -6.47 14.49
CA ALA A 280 -29.43 -7.38 13.45
C ALA A 280 -28.95 -6.64 12.19
N GLY A 281 -29.67 -5.59 11.79
CA GLY A 281 -29.30 -4.74 10.64
C GLY A 281 -27.99 -3.99 10.86
N VAL A 282 -27.77 -3.39 12.04
CA VAL A 282 -26.53 -2.70 12.41
C VAL A 282 -25.36 -3.68 12.48
N PHE A 283 -25.56 -4.87 13.09
CA PHE A 283 -24.53 -5.89 13.17
C PHE A 283 -24.11 -6.39 11.78
N PHE A 284 -25.09 -6.70 10.91
CA PHE A 284 -24.82 -7.10 9.53
C PHE A 284 -24.11 -6.01 8.74
N GLY A 285 -24.59 -4.76 8.84
CA GLY A 285 -23.98 -3.60 8.19
C GLY A 285 -22.55 -3.37 8.65
N ALA A 286 -22.29 -3.45 9.96
CA ALA A 286 -20.94 -3.35 10.53
C ALA A 286 -20.02 -4.43 9.97
N LYS A 287 -20.46 -5.71 9.94
CA LYS A 287 -19.65 -6.80 9.39
C LYS A 287 -19.42 -6.70 7.89
N LEU A 288 -20.37 -6.15 7.15
CA LEU A 288 -20.18 -5.86 5.72
C LEU A 288 -19.12 -4.77 5.51
N ILE A 289 -19.23 -3.66 6.24
CA ILE A 289 -18.25 -2.56 6.16
C ILE A 289 -16.86 -3.06 6.60
N GLU A 290 -16.77 -3.78 7.72
CA GLU A 290 -15.52 -4.38 8.20
C GLU A 290 -14.86 -5.25 7.13
N THR A 291 -15.63 -6.13 6.47
CA THR A 291 -15.10 -7.01 5.42
C THR A 291 -14.59 -6.22 4.22
N LEU A 292 -15.34 -5.22 3.76
CA LEU A 292 -14.96 -4.40 2.62
C LEU A 292 -13.72 -3.54 2.94
N THR A 293 -13.70 -2.89 4.10
CA THR A 293 -12.57 -2.03 4.51
C THR A 293 -11.29 -2.82 4.75
N THR A 294 -11.38 -4.01 5.35
CA THR A 294 -10.23 -4.91 5.53
C THR A 294 -9.59 -5.25 4.17
N ARG A 295 -10.41 -5.61 3.18
CA ARG A 295 -9.91 -5.97 1.84
C ARG A 295 -9.25 -4.80 1.14
N GLN A 296 -9.87 -3.61 1.20
CA GLN A 296 -9.30 -2.42 0.59
C GLN A 296 -8.01 -1.98 1.28
N TRP A 297 -7.96 -2.06 2.60
CA TRP A 297 -6.75 -1.77 3.36
C TRP A 297 -5.59 -2.69 2.96
N TYR A 298 -5.80 -4.00 2.91
CA TYR A 298 -4.74 -4.97 2.54
C TYR A 298 -4.22 -4.73 1.12
N VAL A 299 -5.12 -4.58 0.14
CA VAL A 299 -4.71 -4.28 -1.25
C VAL A 299 -3.96 -2.95 -1.34
N GLY A 300 -4.41 -1.93 -0.61
CA GLY A 300 -3.75 -0.62 -0.58
C GLY A 300 -2.36 -0.67 0.03
N VAL A 301 -2.15 -1.46 1.10
CA VAL A 301 -0.85 -1.68 1.73
C VAL A 301 0.11 -2.38 0.77
N ASP A 302 -0.36 -3.43 0.05
CA ASP A 302 0.46 -4.14 -0.94
C ASP A 302 0.88 -3.23 -2.10
N ILE A 303 -0.05 -2.40 -2.61
CA ILE A 303 0.24 -1.43 -3.67
C ILE A 303 1.27 -0.40 -3.18
N LEU A 304 1.10 0.14 -1.97
CA LEU A 304 2.05 1.07 -1.37
C LEU A 304 3.45 0.44 -1.24
N GLY A 305 3.53 -0.78 -0.71
CA GLY A 305 4.79 -1.52 -0.60
C GLY A 305 5.45 -1.78 -1.95
N MET A 306 4.66 -2.12 -2.97
CA MET A 306 5.13 -2.29 -4.34
C MET A 306 5.70 -0.98 -4.92
N HIS A 307 5.03 0.16 -4.73
CA HIS A 307 5.49 1.46 -5.21
C HIS A 307 6.81 1.87 -4.56
N VAL A 308 6.91 1.74 -3.22
CA VAL A 308 8.13 2.06 -2.46
C VAL A 308 9.29 1.17 -2.92
N ARG A 309 9.07 -0.15 -2.99
CA ARG A 309 10.08 -1.12 -3.44
C ARG A 309 10.54 -0.85 -4.87
N SER A 310 9.61 -0.65 -5.79
CA SER A 310 9.89 -0.36 -7.20
C SER A 310 10.68 0.93 -7.38
N ALA A 311 10.33 1.99 -6.66
CA ALA A 311 11.03 3.27 -6.70
C ALA A 311 12.45 3.17 -6.14
N LEU A 312 12.62 2.55 -4.97
CA LEU A 312 13.92 2.37 -4.33
C LEU A 312 14.85 1.46 -5.13
N THR A 313 14.35 0.33 -5.66
CA THR A 313 15.15 -0.55 -6.52
C THR A 313 15.70 0.23 -7.72
N ALA A 314 14.86 1.03 -8.38
CA ALA A 314 15.29 1.85 -9.51
C ALA A 314 16.30 2.94 -9.10
N MET A 315 16.15 3.55 -7.91
CA MET A 315 17.12 4.52 -7.38
C MET A 315 18.46 3.88 -7.10
N VAL A 316 18.49 2.75 -6.37
CA VAL A 316 19.73 2.04 -6.04
C VAL A 316 20.43 1.55 -7.31
N TYR A 317 19.68 0.99 -8.26
CA TYR A 317 20.22 0.53 -9.55
C TYR A 317 20.87 1.67 -10.33
N ARG A 318 20.15 2.80 -10.49
CA ARG A 318 20.69 3.98 -11.20
C ARG A 318 21.89 4.57 -10.50
N LYS A 319 21.88 4.63 -9.17
CA LYS A 319 23.03 5.07 -8.37
C LYS A 319 24.23 4.16 -8.59
N GLY A 320 24.03 2.85 -8.57
CA GLY A 320 25.09 1.86 -8.82
C GLY A 320 25.75 2.01 -10.20
N LEU A 321 24.98 2.43 -11.24
CA LEU A 321 25.51 2.70 -12.58
C LEU A 321 26.32 4.00 -12.65
N ARG A 322 26.07 4.96 -11.76
CA ARG A 322 26.71 6.29 -11.72
C ARG A 322 27.78 6.44 -10.65
N LEU A 323 28.04 5.38 -9.91
CA LEU A 323 28.98 5.40 -8.78
C LEU A 323 30.38 5.76 -9.26
N SER A 324 31.07 6.64 -8.52
CA SER A 324 32.48 6.96 -8.78
C SER A 324 33.36 5.71 -8.61
N SER A 325 34.51 5.67 -9.25
CA SER A 325 35.44 4.54 -9.12
C SER A 325 35.93 4.35 -7.68
N LEU A 326 36.08 5.43 -6.92
CA LEU A 326 36.46 5.38 -5.51
C LEU A 326 35.35 4.76 -4.66
N ALA A 327 34.10 5.21 -4.82
CA ALA A 327 32.95 4.67 -4.10
C ALA A 327 32.68 3.21 -4.50
N ARG A 328 32.94 2.80 -5.75
CA ARG A 328 32.84 1.41 -6.21
C ARG A 328 33.83 0.46 -5.53
N GLN A 329 35.00 0.97 -5.09
CA GLN A 329 35.94 0.16 -4.32
C GLN A 329 35.44 -0.12 -2.88
N CYS A 330 34.63 0.81 -2.33
CA CYS A 330 34.03 0.65 -1.01
C CYS A 330 32.82 -0.30 -1.00
N HIS A 331 32.16 -0.48 -2.15
CA HIS A 331 30.95 -1.31 -2.27
C HIS A 331 31.15 -2.44 -3.27
N THR A 332 31.03 -3.67 -2.79
CA THR A 332 31.05 -4.85 -3.66
C THR A 332 29.75 -4.96 -4.48
N SER A 333 29.83 -5.57 -5.67
CA SER A 333 28.63 -5.85 -6.48
C SER A 333 27.59 -6.67 -5.72
N GLY A 334 28.03 -7.60 -4.85
CA GLY A 334 27.15 -8.39 -4.00
C GLY A 334 26.42 -7.55 -2.96
N GLU A 335 27.07 -6.53 -2.43
CA GLU A 335 26.46 -5.59 -1.47
C GLU A 335 25.37 -4.74 -2.14
N ILE A 336 25.61 -4.22 -3.34
CA ILE A 336 24.61 -3.46 -4.11
C ILE A 336 23.39 -4.33 -4.44
N VAL A 337 23.61 -5.59 -4.82
CA VAL A 337 22.54 -6.56 -5.02
C VAL A 337 21.77 -6.81 -3.73
N ASN A 338 22.47 -6.87 -2.58
CA ASN A 338 21.83 -7.05 -1.28
C ASN A 338 20.97 -5.85 -0.87
N TYR A 339 21.40 -4.61 -1.17
CA TYR A 339 20.56 -3.41 -1.01
C TYR A 339 19.25 -3.54 -1.79
N MET A 340 19.30 -3.96 -3.07
CA MET A 340 18.12 -4.10 -3.92
C MET A 340 17.21 -5.27 -3.51
N ALA A 341 17.78 -6.41 -3.11
CA ALA A 341 17.03 -7.63 -2.87
C ALA A 341 16.52 -7.76 -1.42
N VAL A 342 17.30 -7.28 -0.44
CA VAL A 342 16.98 -7.47 0.99
C VAL A 342 16.54 -6.17 1.64
N ASP A 343 17.35 -5.11 1.58
CA ASP A 343 17.05 -3.88 2.29
C ASP A 343 15.84 -3.16 1.71
N VAL A 344 15.74 -3.05 0.38
CA VAL A 344 14.58 -2.47 -0.30
C VAL A 344 13.31 -3.29 -0.06
N GLN A 345 13.42 -4.64 -0.01
CA GLN A 345 12.30 -5.51 0.32
C GLN A 345 11.76 -5.21 1.73
N ARG A 346 12.64 -5.09 2.73
CA ARG A 346 12.25 -4.76 4.12
C ARG A 346 11.55 -3.41 4.21
N VAL A 347 12.05 -2.41 3.50
CA VAL A 347 11.40 -1.07 3.46
C VAL A 347 10.02 -1.15 2.81
N GLY A 348 9.85 -1.97 1.77
CA GLY A 348 8.56 -2.23 1.14
C GLY A 348 7.60 -2.97 2.07
N ASP A 349 8.07 -4.01 2.76
CA ASP A 349 7.26 -4.82 3.67
C ASP A 349 6.82 -4.03 4.92
N TYR A 350 7.55 -2.97 5.29
CA TYR A 350 7.15 -2.07 6.36
C TYR A 350 5.79 -1.40 6.14
N SER A 351 5.31 -1.31 4.90
CA SER A 351 3.98 -0.78 4.60
C SER A 351 2.86 -1.50 5.36
N TRP A 352 3.02 -2.81 5.66
CA TRP A 352 2.08 -3.61 6.43
C TRP A 352 1.97 -3.16 7.90
N TYR A 353 3.08 -2.67 8.47
CA TYR A 353 3.18 -2.24 9.86
C TYR A 353 3.00 -0.72 10.04
N LEU A 354 2.95 0.04 8.94
CA LEU A 354 2.91 1.49 8.97
C LEU A 354 1.73 2.04 9.79
N HIS A 355 0.58 1.41 9.65
CA HIS A 355 -0.65 1.85 10.33
C HIS A 355 -0.79 1.25 11.73
N ASP A 356 -0.12 0.16 12.05
CA ASP A 356 -0.18 -0.48 13.37
C ASP A 356 0.32 0.43 14.49
N ILE A 357 1.24 1.37 14.17
CA ILE A 357 1.80 2.33 15.13
C ILE A 357 0.71 3.14 15.85
N TRP A 358 -0.30 3.60 15.12
CA TRP A 358 -1.39 4.40 15.69
C TRP A 358 -2.67 3.60 15.92
N MET A 359 -2.88 2.52 15.15
CA MET A 359 -4.05 1.64 15.30
C MET A 359 -4.01 0.90 16.64
N LEU A 360 -2.85 0.42 17.04
CA LEU A 360 -2.66 -0.39 18.25
C LEU A 360 -3.05 0.38 19.52
N PRO A 361 -2.59 1.63 19.77
CA PRO A 361 -3.10 2.44 20.86
C PRO A 361 -4.62 2.68 20.78
N LEU A 362 -5.15 2.95 19.58
CA LEU A 362 -6.58 3.16 19.37
C LEU A 362 -7.39 1.91 19.73
N GLN A 363 -6.95 0.73 19.32
CA GLN A 363 -7.58 -0.54 19.63
C GLN A 363 -7.60 -0.81 21.14
N ILE A 364 -6.48 -0.53 21.83
CA ILE A 364 -6.39 -0.67 23.28
C ILE A 364 -7.38 0.29 23.97
N ILE A 365 -7.45 1.54 23.55
CA ILE A 365 -8.38 2.54 24.12
C ILE A 365 -9.83 2.10 23.94
N LEU A 366 -10.21 1.64 22.74
CA LEU A 366 -11.56 1.16 22.45
C LEU A 366 -11.91 -0.09 23.29
N ALA A 367 -10.97 -1.05 23.39
CA ALA A 367 -11.16 -2.23 24.22
C ALA A 367 -11.36 -1.89 25.70
N VAL A 368 -10.52 -1.00 26.24
CA VAL A 368 -10.63 -0.54 27.64
C VAL A 368 -11.95 0.17 27.88
N ALA A 369 -12.41 1.01 26.94
CA ALA A 369 -13.69 1.71 27.06
C ALA A 369 -14.88 0.74 27.11
N ILE A 370 -14.89 -0.29 26.24
CA ILE A 370 -15.93 -1.31 26.24
C ILE A 370 -15.89 -2.16 27.50
N LEU A 371 -14.70 -2.57 27.94
CA LEU A 371 -14.53 -3.35 29.17
C LEU A 371 -14.95 -2.55 30.40
N TYR A 372 -14.60 -1.26 30.48
CA TYR A 372 -15.02 -0.42 31.58
C TYR A 372 -16.55 -0.27 31.66
N LYS A 373 -17.24 -0.15 30.52
CA LYS A 373 -18.72 -0.16 30.45
C LYS A 373 -19.32 -1.46 31.00
N ASN A 374 -18.70 -2.61 30.70
CA ASN A 374 -19.28 -3.94 31.02
C ASN A 374 -18.88 -4.49 32.39
N VAL A 375 -17.65 -4.23 32.86
CA VAL A 375 -17.07 -4.86 34.08
C VAL A 375 -16.60 -3.81 35.09
N GLY A 376 -16.71 -2.51 34.76
CA GLY A 376 -16.36 -1.42 35.67
C GLY A 376 -14.86 -1.41 36.06
N ILE A 377 -14.56 -1.19 37.34
CA ILE A 377 -13.19 -1.09 37.87
C ILE A 377 -12.38 -2.37 37.68
N ALA A 378 -13.00 -3.56 37.53
CA ALA A 378 -12.30 -4.82 37.27
C ALA A 378 -11.54 -4.81 35.92
N THR A 379 -11.79 -3.82 35.04
CA THR A 379 -10.97 -3.56 33.83
C THR A 379 -9.50 -3.32 34.17
N LEU A 380 -9.18 -2.77 35.33
CA LEU A 380 -7.80 -2.59 35.79
C LEU A 380 -7.09 -3.95 35.99
N ALA A 381 -7.82 -4.93 36.55
CA ALA A 381 -7.30 -6.30 36.69
C ALA A 381 -7.07 -6.96 35.32
N THR A 382 -7.92 -6.67 34.34
CA THR A 382 -7.73 -7.09 32.94
C THR A 382 -6.42 -6.58 32.37
N LEU A 383 -6.15 -5.28 32.52
CA LEU A 383 -4.91 -4.66 32.02
C LEU A 383 -3.68 -5.27 32.69
N ILE A 384 -3.71 -5.45 34.01
CA ILE A 384 -2.61 -6.07 34.76
C ILE A 384 -2.39 -7.52 34.29
N ALA A 385 -3.46 -8.32 34.17
CA ALA A 385 -3.37 -9.71 33.69
C ALA A 385 -2.82 -9.80 32.27
N THR A 386 -3.21 -8.87 31.39
CA THR A 386 -2.70 -8.78 30.02
C THR A 386 -1.21 -8.42 30.00
N ILE A 387 -0.78 -7.43 30.79
CA ILE A 387 0.64 -7.05 30.91
C ILE A 387 1.45 -8.23 31.46
N VAL A 388 0.97 -8.93 32.48
CA VAL A 388 1.63 -10.13 33.03
C VAL A 388 1.77 -11.21 31.95
N SER A 389 0.73 -11.46 31.16
CA SER A 389 0.78 -12.43 30.04
C SER A 389 1.84 -12.06 29.00
N ILE A 390 1.96 -10.77 28.65
CA ILE A 390 3.00 -10.28 27.72
C ILE A 390 4.39 -10.46 28.32
N VAL A 391 4.58 -10.03 29.59
CA VAL A 391 5.88 -10.13 30.28
C VAL A 391 6.36 -11.58 30.36
N VAL A 392 5.46 -12.53 30.61
CA VAL A 392 5.78 -13.97 30.62
C VAL A 392 6.17 -14.48 29.22
N THR A 393 5.60 -13.92 28.17
CA THR A 393 5.88 -14.34 26.79
C THR A 393 7.25 -13.88 26.29
N ILE A 394 7.76 -12.72 26.75
CA ILE A 394 9.05 -12.16 26.29
C ILE A 394 10.25 -13.12 26.47
N PRO A 395 10.51 -13.69 27.66
CA PRO A 395 11.64 -14.60 27.86
C PRO A 395 11.49 -15.89 27.04
N LEU A 396 10.24 -16.36 26.83
CA LEU A 396 9.96 -17.53 26.01
C LEU A 396 10.24 -17.26 24.53
N ALA A 397 9.89 -16.07 24.04
CA ALA A 397 10.19 -15.65 22.67
C ALA A 397 11.71 -15.57 22.44
N LYS A 398 12.48 -14.99 23.36
CA LYS A 398 13.95 -14.97 23.30
C LYS A 398 14.56 -16.37 23.29
N MET A 399 14.05 -17.27 24.12
CA MET A 399 14.49 -18.67 24.15
C MET A 399 14.16 -19.38 22.83
N GLN A 400 13.01 -19.09 22.23
CA GLN A 400 12.62 -19.62 20.92
C GLN A 400 13.56 -19.12 19.81
N GLU A 401 13.90 -17.84 19.81
CA GLU A 401 14.84 -17.22 18.88
C GLU A 401 16.22 -17.91 19.00
N GLU A 402 16.76 -18.06 20.21
CA GLU A 402 18.03 -18.75 20.45
C GLU A 402 18.03 -20.20 19.93
N TYR A 403 16.94 -20.95 20.16
CA TYR A 403 16.83 -22.32 19.65
C TYR A 403 16.73 -22.35 18.14
N GLN A 404 16.03 -21.39 17.53
CA GLN A 404 15.92 -21.24 16.09
C GLN A 404 17.26 -20.91 15.44
N ASP A 405 18.07 -20.03 16.03
CA ASP A 405 19.41 -19.70 15.57
C ASP A 405 20.34 -20.90 15.61
N LYS A 406 20.33 -21.66 16.72
CA LYS A 406 21.10 -22.88 16.85
C LYS A 406 20.67 -23.97 15.87
N LEU A 407 19.36 -24.06 15.61
CA LEU A 407 18.81 -24.96 14.59
C LEU A 407 19.29 -24.57 13.19
N MET A 408 19.25 -23.30 12.86
CA MET A 408 19.71 -22.81 11.55
C MET A 408 21.20 -23.01 11.37
N ALA A 409 22.03 -22.71 12.39
CA ALA A 409 23.47 -22.98 12.35
C ALA A 409 23.80 -24.46 12.14
N ALA A 410 23.11 -25.35 12.83
CA ALA A 410 23.30 -26.80 12.68
C ALA A 410 22.87 -27.29 11.27
N LYS A 411 21.76 -26.73 10.75
CA LYS A 411 21.27 -27.01 9.40
C LYS A 411 22.25 -26.53 8.32
N ASP A 412 22.78 -25.33 8.47
CA ASP A 412 23.74 -24.76 7.52
C ASP A 412 25.04 -25.56 7.49
N GLU A 413 25.53 -25.99 8.65
CA GLU A 413 26.71 -26.82 8.70
C GLU A 413 26.49 -28.18 8.02
N ARG A 414 25.36 -28.83 8.29
CA ARG A 414 25.01 -30.10 7.61
C ARG A 414 24.88 -29.87 6.09
N MET A 415 24.22 -28.80 5.64
CA MET A 415 24.05 -28.49 4.23
C MET A 415 25.39 -28.21 3.54
N ARG A 416 26.31 -27.48 4.19
CA ARG A 416 27.66 -27.24 3.71
C ARG A 416 28.42 -28.58 3.52
N LYS A 417 28.38 -29.46 4.51
CA LYS A 417 29.04 -30.78 4.41
C LYS A 417 28.40 -31.71 3.39
N THR A 418 27.07 -31.68 3.29
CA THR A 418 26.35 -32.42 2.22
C THR A 418 26.78 -31.93 0.83
N SER A 419 26.84 -30.60 0.63
CA SER A 419 27.30 -30.03 -0.64
C SER A 419 28.76 -30.38 -0.96
N GLU A 420 29.65 -30.37 0.06
CA GLU A 420 31.04 -30.81 -0.08
C GLU A 420 31.14 -32.25 -0.53
N CYS A 421 30.34 -33.14 0.10
CA CYS A 421 30.28 -34.56 -0.29
C CYS A 421 29.80 -34.73 -1.74
N LEU A 422 28.73 -34.03 -2.14
CA LEU A 422 28.18 -34.13 -3.51
C LEU A 422 29.17 -33.61 -4.53
N LYS A 423 29.85 -32.50 -4.28
CA LYS A 423 30.86 -31.94 -5.19
C LYS A 423 32.05 -32.89 -5.39
N ASN A 424 32.43 -33.64 -4.33
CA ASN A 424 33.58 -34.54 -4.35
C ASN A 424 33.17 -36.00 -4.43
N MET A 425 31.98 -36.34 -4.90
CA MET A 425 31.43 -37.70 -4.90
C MET A 425 32.34 -38.72 -5.58
N ARG A 426 32.98 -38.33 -6.69
CA ARG A 426 33.93 -39.21 -7.40
C ARG A 426 35.11 -39.63 -6.54
N ILE A 427 35.67 -38.66 -5.78
CA ILE A 427 36.82 -38.94 -4.87
C ILE A 427 36.36 -39.83 -3.72
N LEU A 428 35.19 -39.55 -3.15
CA LEU A 428 34.61 -40.35 -2.06
C LEU A 428 34.41 -41.81 -2.49
N LYS A 429 33.91 -42.03 -3.71
CA LYS A 429 33.71 -43.35 -4.30
C LYS A 429 35.04 -44.09 -4.56
N LEU A 430 36.05 -43.42 -5.08
CA LEU A 430 37.36 -43.99 -5.34
C LEU A 430 38.09 -44.37 -4.03
N GLN A 431 37.87 -43.68 -2.94
CA GLN A 431 38.46 -43.92 -1.61
C GLN A 431 37.62 -44.86 -0.74
N ALA A 432 36.42 -45.26 -1.21
CA ALA A 432 35.45 -46.08 -0.46
C ALA A 432 35.10 -45.45 0.92
N TRP A 433 34.93 -44.13 0.97
CA TRP A 433 34.65 -43.38 2.21
C TRP A 433 33.16 -43.10 2.42
N GLU A 434 32.26 -43.70 1.68
CA GLU A 434 30.83 -43.46 1.74
C GLU A 434 30.24 -43.64 3.13
N ASP A 435 30.56 -44.75 3.77
CA ASP A 435 30.03 -45.06 5.09
C ASP A 435 30.55 -44.09 6.16
N ARG A 436 31.83 -43.68 6.08
CA ARG A 436 32.40 -42.70 7.00
C ARG A 436 31.72 -41.33 6.90
N TYR A 437 31.47 -40.86 5.69
CA TYR A 437 30.79 -39.59 5.47
C TYR A 437 29.30 -39.70 5.79
N ARG A 438 28.65 -40.83 5.53
CA ARG A 438 27.28 -41.09 5.95
C ARG A 438 27.13 -40.97 7.46
N LEU A 439 27.95 -41.63 8.23
CA LEU A 439 27.93 -41.55 9.70
C LEU A 439 28.13 -40.11 10.21
N LYS A 440 29.05 -39.37 9.58
CA LYS A 440 29.27 -37.96 9.92
C LYS A 440 28.07 -37.08 9.63
N LEU A 441 27.37 -37.29 8.48
CA LEU A 441 26.15 -36.56 8.15
C LEU A 441 24.98 -36.95 9.06
N GLU A 442 24.88 -38.22 9.46
CA GLU A 442 23.89 -38.70 10.44
C GLU A 442 24.11 -38.06 11.83
N GLU A 443 25.39 -37.95 12.26
CA GLU A 443 25.72 -37.25 13.50
C GLU A 443 25.28 -35.78 13.46
N MET A 444 25.58 -35.06 12.38
CA MET A 444 25.12 -33.69 12.19
C MET A 444 23.59 -33.59 12.13
N ARG A 445 22.91 -34.54 11.49
CA ARG A 445 21.46 -34.64 11.48
C ARG A 445 20.88 -34.85 12.87
N ASN A 446 21.53 -35.66 13.67
CA ASN A 446 21.12 -35.89 15.07
C ASN A 446 21.28 -34.62 15.92
N MET A 447 22.32 -33.83 15.68
CA MET A 447 22.47 -32.50 16.32
C MET A 447 21.39 -31.52 15.88
N GLU A 448 21.12 -31.43 14.58
CA GLU A 448 20.01 -30.63 14.05
C GLU A 448 18.66 -31.05 14.66
N PHE A 449 18.42 -32.37 14.76
CA PHE A 449 17.19 -32.91 15.34
C PHE A 449 17.03 -32.57 16.84
N LYS A 450 18.13 -32.53 17.60
CA LYS A 450 18.09 -32.08 19.00
C LYS A 450 17.61 -30.64 19.12
N TRP A 451 18.12 -29.74 18.28
CA TRP A 451 17.72 -28.35 18.29
C TRP A 451 16.29 -28.16 17.73
N LEU A 452 15.95 -28.89 16.68
CA LEU A 452 14.59 -28.90 16.13
C LEU A 452 13.57 -29.32 17.19
N ARG A 453 13.84 -30.38 17.94
CA ARG A 453 12.97 -30.82 19.03
C ARG A 453 12.77 -29.74 20.08
N LYS A 454 13.86 -29.08 20.53
CA LYS A 454 13.77 -27.99 21.49
C LYS A 454 12.97 -26.81 20.95
N ALA A 455 13.22 -26.42 19.71
CA ALA A 455 12.49 -25.34 19.05
C ALA A 455 10.99 -25.66 18.93
N LEU A 456 10.63 -26.90 18.57
CA LEU A 456 9.22 -27.32 18.45
C LEU A 456 8.51 -27.35 19.81
N TYR A 457 9.16 -27.84 20.87
CA TYR A 457 8.57 -27.82 22.22
C TYR A 457 8.40 -26.38 22.72
N SER A 458 9.38 -25.51 22.51
CA SER A 458 9.28 -24.10 22.86
C SER A 458 8.12 -23.42 22.09
N GLN A 459 8.01 -23.69 20.80
CA GLN A 459 6.91 -23.18 19.97
C GLN A 459 5.54 -23.68 20.45
N ALA A 460 5.43 -24.97 20.78
CA ALA A 460 4.19 -25.55 21.32
C ALA A 460 3.80 -24.88 22.65
N PHE A 461 4.78 -24.61 23.52
CA PHE A 461 4.53 -23.95 24.81
C PHE A 461 4.09 -22.48 24.63
N ILE A 462 4.74 -21.74 23.73
CA ILE A 462 4.32 -20.36 23.38
C ILE A 462 2.90 -20.38 22.81
N THR A 463 2.60 -21.33 21.92
CA THR A 463 1.25 -21.47 21.33
C THR A 463 0.21 -21.78 22.41
N PHE A 464 0.54 -22.64 23.38
CA PHE A 464 -0.35 -22.96 24.51
C PHE A 464 -0.63 -21.73 25.36
N ILE A 465 0.38 -20.95 25.72
CA ILE A 465 0.20 -19.69 26.46
C ILE A 465 -0.64 -18.71 25.66
N PHE A 466 -0.38 -18.58 24.37
CA PHE A 466 -1.13 -17.70 23.48
C PHE A 466 -2.63 -17.99 23.48
N TRP A 467 -3.01 -19.26 23.27
CA TRP A 467 -4.41 -19.68 23.28
C TRP A 467 -5.04 -19.72 24.68
N GLY A 468 -4.23 -19.92 25.71
CA GLY A 468 -4.66 -19.88 27.11
C GLY A 468 -4.80 -18.49 27.70
N SER A 469 -4.08 -17.50 27.16
CA SER A 469 -4.06 -16.11 27.68
C SER A 469 -5.46 -15.47 27.79
N PRO A 470 -6.38 -15.54 26.82
CA PRO A 470 -7.73 -14.98 26.97
C PRO A 470 -8.52 -15.62 28.10
N ILE A 471 -8.35 -16.93 28.30
CA ILE A 471 -9.01 -17.65 29.39
C ILE A 471 -8.47 -17.19 30.73
N PHE A 472 -7.16 -17.08 30.87
CA PHE A 472 -6.48 -16.59 32.06
C PHE A 472 -6.92 -15.15 32.41
N VAL A 473 -6.90 -14.25 31.44
CA VAL A 473 -7.37 -12.87 31.59
C VAL A 473 -8.84 -12.84 32.00
N SER A 474 -9.69 -13.69 31.39
CA SER A 474 -11.13 -13.77 31.72
C SER A 474 -11.36 -14.22 33.15
N VAL A 475 -10.65 -15.25 33.63
CA VAL A 475 -10.78 -15.76 35.00
C VAL A 475 -10.40 -14.69 36.02
N ILE A 476 -9.28 -13.96 35.80
CA ILE A 476 -8.87 -12.86 36.68
C ILE A 476 -9.87 -11.73 36.68
N THR A 477 -10.34 -11.32 35.49
CA THR A 477 -11.27 -10.20 35.33
C THR A 477 -12.60 -10.48 36.00
N PHE A 478 -13.21 -11.62 35.69
CA PHE A 478 -14.52 -11.97 36.26
C PHE A 478 -14.41 -12.33 37.74
N GLY A 479 -13.33 -13.00 38.16
CA GLY A 479 -13.04 -13.26 39.58
C GLY A 479 -12.94 -11.97 40.38
N THR A 480 -12.22 -10.98 39.86
CA THR A 480 -12.11 -9.63 40.50
C THR A 480 -13.44 -8.90 40.50
N SER A 481 -14.24 -9.00 39.41
CA SER A 481 -15.56 -8.39 39.32
C SER A 481 -16.53 -8.93 40.38
N ILE A 482 -16.55 -10.26 40.56
CA ILE A 482 -17.34 -10.92 41.61
C ILE A 482 -16.88 -10.50 43.00
N PHE A 483 -15.57 -10.45 43.23
CA PHE A 483 -14.99 -10.03 44.50
C PHE A 483 -15.35 -8.60 44.87
N LEU A 484 -15.48 -7.71 43.86
CA LEU A 484 -15.92 -6.30 44.04
C LEU A 484 -17.46 -6.18 44.17
N GLY A 485 -18.20 -7.29 44.13
CA GLY A 485 -19.67 -7.26 44.31
C GLY A 485 -20.45 -6.82 43.07
N HIS A 486 -19.83 -6.76 41.89
CA HIS A 486 -20.53 -6.46 40.65
C HIS A 486 -21.33 -7.67 40.16
N SER A 487 -22.60 -7.48 39.83
CA SER A 487 -23.43 -8.52 39.21
C SER A 487 -23.01 -8.74 37.75
N LEU A 488 -22.56 -9.95 37.43
CA LEU A 488 -22.25 -10.34 36.05
C LEU A 488 -23.52 -10.77 35.32
N THR A 489 -23.86 -10.06 34.22
CA THR A 489 -24.91 -10.48 33.30
C THR A 489 -24.31 -11.32 32.16
N ALA A 490 -25.12 -12.18 31.53
CA ALA A 490 -24.67 -12.97 30.38
C ALA A 490 -24.14 -12.06 29.23
N GLY A 491 -24.80 -10.91 29.02
CA GLY A 491 -24.38 -9.93 28.03
C GLY A 491 -23.01 -9.32 28.31
N SER A 492 -22.75 -8.88 29.56
CA SER A 492 -21.47 -8.30 29.95
C SER A 492 -20.31 -9.31 29.83
N VAL A 493 -20.55 -10.58 30.20
CA VAL A 493 -19.55 -11.63 30.06
C VAL A 493 -19.23 -11.92 28.59
N LEU A 494 -20.23 -12.08 27.73
CA LEU A 494 -20.03 -12.35 26.30
C LEU A 494 -19.36 -11.17 25.58
N SER A 495 -19.76 -9.93 25.89
CA SER A 495 -19.14 -8.72 25.35
C SER A 495 -17.67 -8.59 25.77
N ALA A 496 -17.35 -8.86 27.04
CA ALA A 496 -15.96 -8.86 27.55
C ALA A 496 -15.13 -9.95 26.86
N LEU A 497 -15.63 -11.18 26.72
CA LEU A 497 -14.95 -12.27 26.02
C LEU A 497 -14.67 -11.94 24.55
N ALA A 498 -15.65 -11.34 23.85
CA ALA A 498 -15.48 -10.88 22.48
C ALA A 498 -14.41 -9.78 22.38
N THR A 499 -14.37 -8.84 23.35
CA THR A 499 -13.35 -7.79 23.41
C THR A 499 -11.96 -8.35 23.67
N PHE A 500 -11.81 -9.31 24.59
CA PHE A 500 -10.51 -9.98 24.84
C PHE A 500 -10.00 -10.67 23.58
N ARG A 501 -10.87 -11.33 22.83
CA ARG A 501 -10.49 -12.02 21.60
C ARG A 501 -9.99 -11.06 20.52
N ILE A 502 -10.64 -9.91 20.35
CA ILE A 502 -10.21 -8.90 19.36
C ILE A 502 -8.88 -8.25 19.80
N LEU A 503 -8.70 -7.99 21.10
CA LEU A 503 -7.48 -7.37 21.63
C LEU A 503 -6.25 -8.28 21.56
N GLN A 504 -6.43 -9.60 21.46
CA GLN A 504 -5.35 -10.57 21.46
C GLN A 504 -4.42 -10.41 20.25
N GLU A 505 -4.95 -10.16 19.06
CA GLU A 505 -4.17 -10.05 17.81
C GLU A 505 -3.22 -8.84 17.82
N PRO A 506 -3.69 -7.60 18.13
CA PRO A 506 -2.81 -6.44 18.26
C PRO A 506 -1.66 -6.62 19.25
N LEU A 507 -1.96 -7.21 20.41
CA LEU A 507 -0.97 -7.42 21.46
C LEU A 507 0.09 -8.44 21.03
N ARG A 508 -0.29 -9.48 20.30
CA ARG A 508 0.64 -10.46 19.74
C ARG A 508 1.58 -9.84 18.71
N ASN A 509 1.05 -8.99 17.85
CA ASN A 509 1.81 -8.39 16.75
C ASN A 509 2.74 -7.25 17.20
N PHE A 510 2.60 -6.77 18.45
CA PHE A 510 3.41 -5.66 18.97
C PHE A 510 4.93 -5.91 18.94
N PRO A 511 5.48 -7.08 19.36
CA PRO A 511 6.91 -7.35 19.23
C PRO A 511 7.40 -7.34 17.79
N ASP A 512 6.60 -7.89 16.87
CA ASP A 512 6.92 -7.90 15.45
C ASP A 512 6.97 -6.49 14.87
N LEU A 513 6.03 -5.61 15.28
CA LEU A 513 6.04 -4.20 14.92
C LEU A 513 7.33 -3.50 15.37
N VAL A 514 7.74 -3.69 16.63
CA VAL A 514 8.97 -3.08 17.17
C VAL A 514 10.20 -3.59 16.40
N SER A 515 10.26 -4.89 16.14
CA SER A 515 11.34 -5.52 15.36
C SER A 515 11.40 -4.97 13.94
N MET A 516 10.25 -4.86 13.26
CA MET A 516 10.18 -4.33 11.90
C MET A 516 10.58 -2.86 11.82
N ILE A 517 10.19 -2.03 12.79
CA ILE A 517 10.64 -0.63 12.87
C ILE A 517 12.17 -0.56 12.96
N ALA A 518 12.78 -1.36 13.85
CA ALA A 518 14.22 -1.38 14.04
C ALA A 518 14.97 -1.84 12.77
N GLN A 519 14.52 -2.95 12.16
CA GLN A 519 15.12 -3.49 10.93
C GLN A 519 14.96 -2.54 9.75
N THR A 520 13.79 -1.94 9.58
CA THR A 520 13.52 -0.97 8.50
C THR A 520 14.39 0.27 8.66
N LYS A 521 14.55 0.78 9.89
CA LYS A 521 15.44 1.92 10.15
C LYS A 521 16.86 1.63 9.68
N VAL A 522 17.43 0.46 10.05
CA VAL A 522 18.78 0.06 9.62
C VAL A 522 18.86 -0.02 8.09
N SER A 523 17.86 -0.63 7.43
CA SER A 523 17.84 -0.74 5.97
C SER A 523 17.74 0.63 5.28
N VAL A 524 16.91 1.54 5.81
CA VAL A 524 16.79 2.92 5.30
C VAL A 524 18.10 3.68 5.48
N ASP A 525 18.76 3.56 6.63
CA ASP A 525 20.03 4.24 6.90
C ASP A 525 21.14 3.72 5.95
N ARG A 526 21.22 2.41 5.70
CA ARG A 526 22.16 1.81 4.73
C ARG A 526 21.89 2.29 3.31
N ILE A 527 20.64 2.24 2.84
CA ILE A 527 20.29 2.74 1.50
C ILE A 527 20.56 4.24 1.40
N SER A 528 20.25 5.02 2.44
CA SER A 528 20.50 6.46 2.47
C SER A 528 21.99 6.78 2.36
N GLY A 529 22.87 6.06 3.07
CA GLY A 529 24.31 6.17 2.97
C GLY A 529 24.78 5.90 1.53
N PHE A 530 24.35 4.77 0.94
CA PHE A 530 24.69 4.42 -0.44
C PHE A 530 24.23 5.48 -1.46
N LEU A 531 23.03 6.06 -1.31
CA LEU A 531 22.52 7.10 -2.21
C LEU A 531 23.28 8.43 -2.09
N GLN A 532 24.00 8.65 -0.99
CA GLN A 532 24.82 9.86 -0.77
C GLN A 532 26.25 9.72 -1.27
N GLU A 533 26.69 8.51 -1.63
CA GLU A 533 28.01 8.28 -2.22
C GLU A 533 28.25 9.13 -3.47
N GLU A 534 29.50 9.42 -3.75
CA GLU A 534 29.90 10.24 -4.88
C GLU A 534 29.58 9.58 -6.23
N GLU A 535 29.10 10.38 -7.16
CA GLU A 535 28.79 9.95 -8.53
C GLU A 535 29.93 10.38 -9.50
N LEU A 536 30.00 9.66 -10.61
CA LEU A 536 30.86 10.07 -11.74
C LEU A 536 30.47 11.47 -12.21
N GLN A 537 31.44 12.28 -12.51
CA GLN A 537 31.26 13.63 -13.06
C GLN A 537 30.57 13.51 -14.44
N GLU A 538 29.36 14.05 -14.59
CA GLU A 538 28.64 14.03 -15.88
C GLU A 538 29.38 14.76 -16.99
N ASP A 539 30.16 15.80 -16.62
CA ASP A 539 30.95 16.64 -17.53
C ASP A 539 32.40 16.15 -17.73
N ALA A 540 32.76 14.98 -17.20
CA ALA A 540 34.13 14.45 -17.36
C ALA A 540 34.49 14.24 -18.84
N THR A 541 33.52 13.85 -19.67
CA THR A 541 33.68 13.60 -21.10
C THR A 541 32.55 14.22 -21.91
N ALA A 542 32.90 15.12 -22.85
CA ALA A 542 31.94 15.65 -23.81
C ALA A 542 31.61 14.62 -24.90
N ALA A 543 30.32 14.44 -25.20
CA ALA A 543 29.88 13.55 -26.27
C ALA A 543 29.90 14.29 -27.62
N ILE A 544 30.68 13.78 -28.57
CA ILE A 544 30.69 14.29 -29.95
C ILE A 544 29.62 13.55 -30.75
N PRO A 545 28.68 14.26 -31.43
CA PRO A 545 27.70 13.62 -32.32
C PRO A 545 28.36 12.89 -33.50
N LEU A 546 27.86 11.71 -33.84
CA LEU A 546 28.35 10.95 -34.99
C LEU A 546 28.16 11.76 -36.28
N GLY A 547 29.28 12.14 -36.94
CA GLY A 547 29.25 12.82 -38.24
C GLY A 547 29.84 14.21 -38.28
N LEU A 548 30.07 14.87 -37.14
CA LEU A 548 30.61 16.25 -37.10
C LEU A 548 32.13 16.35 -37.19
N THR A 549 32.88 15.29 -36.81
CA THR A 549 34.39 15.32 -36.85
C THR A 549 34.95 13.95 -37.24
N SER A 550 36.16 13.95 -37.82
CA SER A 550 36.96 12.76 -38.08
C SER A 550 37.57 12.16 -36.81
N LYS A 551 37.61 12.94 -35.72
CA LYS A 551 38.21 12.55 -34.44
C LYS A 551 37.28 11.66 -33.64
N ALA A 552 37.81 10.52 -33.18
CA ALA A 552 37.09 9.59 -32.31
C ALA A 552 37.24 9.95 -30.82
N ILE A 553 38.45 10.35 -30.43
CA ILE A 553 38.80 10.77 -29.06
C ILE A 553 39.73 11.97 -29.15
N GLU A 554 39.48 12.99 -28.36
CA GLU A 554 40.37 14.16 -28.20
C GLU A 554 40.48 14.50 -26.72
N ILE A 555 41.73 14.63 -26.23
CA ILE A 555 42.05 15.14 -24.89
C ILE A 555 43.00 16.33 -25.09
N LYS A 556 42.65 17.47 -24.47
CA LYS A 556 43.46 18.70 -24.48
C LYS A 556 43.80 19.09 -23.06
N ASP A 557 45.09 19.14 -22.75
CA ASP A 557 45.65 19.55 -21.46
C ASP A 557 44.90 18.91 -20.25
N GLY A 558 44.66 17.59 -20.33
CA GLY A 558 43.91 16.88 -19.33
C GLY A 558 44.73 16.61 -18.06
N GLU A 559 44.20 17.02 -16.91
CA GLU A 559 44.68 16.60 -15.60
C GLU A 559 43.66 15.75 -14.88
N PHE A 560 44.10 14.60 -14.34
CA PHE A 560 43.23 13.61 -13.72
C PHE A 560 43.86 13.12 -12.42
N CYS A 561 43.01 12.91 -11.41
CA CYS A 561 43.41 12.34 -10.13
C CYS A 561 42.37 11.35 -9.61
N TRP A 562 42.81 10.20 -9.06
CA TRP A 562 41.93 9.25 -8.42
C TRP A 562 41.28 9.81 -7.14
N ASP A 563 42.06 10.60 -6.38
CA ASP A 563 41.62 11.27 -5.18
C ASP A 563 41.67 12.79 -5.39
N PRO A 564 40.53 13.47 -5.52
CA PRO A 564 40.48 14.93 -5.71
C PRO A 564 41.15 15.74 -4.58
N SER A 565 41.34 15.13 -3.39
CA SER A 565 41.98 15.75 -2.24
C SER A 565 43.51 15.60 -2.24
N ALA A 566 44.09 14.79 -3.15
CA ALA A 566 45.53 14.58 -3.24
C ALA A 566 46.23 15.80 -3.81
N SER A 567 47.42 16.11 -3.27
CA SER A 567 48.23 17.25 -3.70
C SER A 567 48.92 17.07 -5.07
N THR A 568 48.93 15.84 -5.61
CA THR A 568 49.57 15.47 -6.88
C THR A 568 48.61 14.80 -7.81
N SER A 569 48.52 15.26 -9.06
CA SER A 569 47.72 14.65 -10.11
C SER A 569 48.27 13.25 -10.49
N THR A 570 47.42 12.28 -10.71
CA THR A 570 47.81 10.93 -11.18
C THR A 570 48.28 10.96 -12.62
N LEU A 571 47.65 11.78 -13.45
CA LEU A 571 48.00 12.05 -14.84
C LEU A 571 47.97 13.55 -15.06
N SER A 572 49.07 14.13 -15.58
CA SER A 572 49.22 15.56 -15.85
C SER A 572 49.55 15.84 -17.31
N ALA A 573 49.06 16.96 -17.82
CA ALA A 573 49.30 17.45 -19.18
C ALA A 573 49.06 16.40 -20.29
N VAL A 574 47.96 15.63 -20.16
CA VAL A 574 47.62 14.59 -21.13
C VAL A 574 47.08 15.22 -22.42
N GLN A 575 47.75 14.93 -23.54
CA GLN A 575 47.32 15.32 -24.88
C GLN A 575 47.14 14.05 -25.73
N LEU A 576 45.96 13.85 -26.31
CA LEU A 576 45.67 12.71 -27.17
C LEU A 576 44.69 13.11 -28.27
N GLN A 577 45.00 12.69 -29.50
CA GLN A 577 44.07 12.77 -30.61
C GLN A 577 44.04 11.41 -31.34
N VAL A 578 42.85 10.82 -31.45
CA VAL A 578 42.64 9.54 -32.15
C VAL A 578 41.59 9.77 -33.22
N GLU A 579 41.88 9.37 -34.46
CA GLU A 579 40.96 9.43 -35.57
C GLU A 579 40.13 8.12 -35.68
N ARG A 580 39.02 8.19 -36.39
CA ARG A 580 38.18 7.01 -36.61
C ARG A 580 38.91 5.92 -37.39
N GLY A 581 38.84 4.67 -36.90
CA GLY A 581 39.51 3.50 -37.51
C GLY A 581 40.97 3.35 -37.10
N MET A 582 41.54 4.32 -36.37
CA MET A 582 42.93 4.24 -35.91
C MET A 582 43.05 3.19 -34.78
N ARG A 583 44.14 2.44 -34.80
CA ARG A 583 44.51 1.50 -33.73
C ARG A 583 45.66 2.13 -32.93
N VAL A 584 45.44 2.31 -31.63
CA VAL A 584 46.40 2.91 -30.71
C VAL A 584 46.82 1.89 -29.67
N ALA A 585 48.13 1.70 -29.48
CA ALA A 585 48.69 0.86 -28.43
C ALA A 585 49.31 1.74 -27.33
N VAL A 586 48.89 1.55 -26.07
CA VAL A 586 49.41 2.23 -24.90
C VAL A 586 50.43 1.33 -24.21
N CYS A 587 51.73 1.66 -24.33
CA CYS A 587 52.83 0.87 -23.82
C CYS A 587 53.52 1.57 -22.66
N GLY A 588 54.15 0.83 -21.75
CA GLY A 588 54.93 1.33 -20.62
C GLY A 588 55.11 0.28 -19.53
N VAL A 589 55.95 0.58 -18.54
CA VAL A 589 56.23 -0.31 -17.39
C VAL A 589 55.03 -0.48 -16.47
N VAL A 590 55.03 -1.48 -15.59
CA VAL A 590 54.00 -1.65 -14.59
C VAL A 590 54.00 -0.43 -13.65
N GLY A 591 52.81 0.12 -13.35
CA GLY A 591 52.68 1.32 -12.52
C GLY A 591 52.78 2.68 -13.27
N SER A 592 53.03 2.69 -14.61
CA SER A 592 53.14 3.96 -15.38
C SER A 592 51.80 4.65 -15.71
N GLY A 593 50.68 4.23 -15.15
CA GLY A 593 49.38 4.91 -15.32
C GLY A 593 48.59 4.47 -16.57
N LYS A 594 48.93 3.38 -17.29
CA LYS A 594 48.22 2.91 -18.50
C LYS A 594 46.73 2.65 -18.29
N SER A 595 46.40 1.96 -17.22
CA SER A 595 44.99 1.69 -16.86
C SER A 595 44.28 2.99 -16.46
N SER A 596 44.95 3.86 -15.71
CA SER A 596 44.40 5.17 -15.36
C SER A 596 44.15 6.03 -16.59
N PHE A 597 45.03 5.96 -17.61
CA PHE A 597 44.84 6.65 -18.88
C PHE A 597 43.61 6.15 -19.65
N LEU A 598 43.37 4.85 -19.68
CA LEU A 598 42.14 4.28 -20.29
C LEU A 598 40.90 4.68 -19.51
N SER A 599 40.99 4.68 -18.17
CA SER A 599 39.87 5.10 -17.31
C SER A 599 39.54 6.58 -17.43
N CYS A 600 40.52 7.47 -17.75
CA CYS A 600 40.21 8.88 -18.01
C CYS A 600 39.46 9.08 -19.33
N ILE A 601 39.73 8.29 -20.35
CA ILE A 601 38.96 8.30 -21.61
C ILE A 601 37.51 7.82 -21.39
N LEU A 602 37.31 6.86 -20.49
CA LEU A 602 35.98 6.36 -20.10
C LEU A 602 35.23 7.35 -19.20
N GLY A 603 35.91 8.32 -18.58
CA GLY A 603 35.31 9.25 -17.61
C GLY A 603 35.18 8.65 -16.22
N GLU A 604 35.92 7.60 -15.89
CA GLU A 604 35.89 6.91 -14.58
C GLU A 604 36.80 7.59 -13.54
N ILE A 605 37.78 8.41 -13.97
CA ILE A 605 38.62 9.18 -13.09
C ILE A 605 38.15 10.64 -13.06
N PRO A 606 38.08 11.27 -11.87
CA PRO A 606 37.77 12.68 -11.74
C PRO A 606 38.71 13.55 -12.55
N LYS A 607 38.17 14.43 -13.36
CA LYS A 607 38.89 15.42 -14.14
C LYS A 607 39.08 16.66 -13.29
N LEU A 608 40.34 17.08 -13.12
CA LEU A 608 40.72 18.33 -12.45
C LEU A 608 40.70 19.53 -13.40
N SER A 609 41.30 19.35 -14.61
CA SER A 609 41.32 20.38 -15.65
C SER A 609 41.39 19.75 -17.05
N GLY A 610 41.24 20.58 -18.11
CA GLY A 610 41.29 20.17 -19.50
C GLY A 610 39.96 19.70 -20.12
N GLU A 611 40.02 19.36 -21.40
CA GLU A 611 38.85 18.91 -22.18
C GLU A 611 39.04 17.47 -22.63
N VAL A 612 38.03 16.65 -22.42
CA VAL A 612 37.94 15.27 -22.94
C VAL A 612 36.69 15.16 -23.78
N SER A 613 36.85 14.79 -25.04
CA SER A 613 35.73 14.57 -25.94
C SER A 613 35.82 13.18 -26.60
N ARG A 614 34.71 12.48 -26.69
CA ARG A 614 34.64 11.16 -27.35
C ARG A 614 33.32 10.99 -28.13
N ILE A 615 33.36 10.17 -29.16
CA ILE A 615 32.15 9.79 -29.87
C ILE A 615 31.31 8.91 -28.95
N ARG A 616 30.03 9.24 -28.80
CA ARG A 616 29.05 8.39 -28.14
C ARG A 616 28.43 7.46 -29.21
N SER A 617 28.63 6.15 -29.04
CA SER A 617 27.97 5.13 -29.85
C SER A 617 26.50 5.07 -29.56
#